data_34a74c01239c692e2cf372f649e3a9f2
#
_entry.id   34a74c01239c692e2cf372f649e3a9f2
#
_cell.length_a   1.000
_cell.length_b   1.000
_cell.length_c   1.000
_cell.angle_alpha   90.00
_cell.angle_beta   90.00
_cell.angle_gamma   90.00
#
_symmetry.space_group_name_H-M   'P 1'
#
loop_
_entity.id
_entity.type
_entity.pdbx_description
1 polymer ?
#
loop_
_entity_poly.entity_id
_entity_poly.type
_entity_poly.pdbx_seq_one_letter_code
_entity_poly.pdbx_strand_id
1 'polypeptide(L)'
;KFLQVSLLINFFVVYYYHHVNEDGLFMIAIPQFLDFPDDGQTSEICEFFLKMLQHKNKALYMHSQQVANYAASIAAKLGLPPAEVSCIKTAALLHDIGSLSVPNMILMKAPYLSTREMSIYKRHCQAGASMLENIQGFSHIIPIIHAHHEKWDGTGYPKRLKGVNIPLGARIISVADHYDKFINPCTQQWQKTHSEAIIELQNKAGLDFDPNVVKAFMQSVIPSKIIKQKK
;
A
#
# COMPACT_ATOMS: atom_id res chain seq x y z
N LYS A 1 27.66 13.63 -3.72
CA LYS A 1 26.36 13.16 -3.17
C LYS A 1 25.57 12.30 -4.18
N PHE A 2 25.42 12.74 -5.43
CA PHE A 2 24.77 11.94 -6.51
C PHE A 2 25.48 10.61 -6.78
N LEU A 3 26.80 10.57 -6.70
CA LEU A 3 27.59 9.35 -6.88
C LEU A 3 27.34 8.30 -5.79
N GLN A 4 27.05 8.69 -4.56
CA GLN A 4 26.79 7.76 -3.44
C GLN A 4 25.43 7.07 -3.57
N VAL A 5 24.38 7.77 -3.97
CA VAL A 5 23.05 7.19 -4.22
C VAL A 5 23.08 6.26 -5.45
N SER A 6 23.79 6.66 -6.51
CA SER A 6 23.98 5.84 -7.72
C SER A 6 24.78 4.56 -7.43
N LEU A 7 25.78 4.61 -6.56
CA LEU A 7 26.55 3.45 -6.12
C LEU A 7 25.71 2.50 -5.25
N LEU A 8 24.85 3.04 -4.38
CA LEU A 8 23.91 2.26 -3.58
C LEU A 8 22.84 1.59 -4.46
N ILE A 9 22.31 2.28 -5.46
CA ILE A 9 21.37 1.73 -6.42
C ILE A 9 22.01 0.56 -7.20
N ASN A 10 23.25 0.75 -7.68
CA ASN A 10 23.98 -0.30 -8.39
C ASN A 10 24.33 -1.49 -7.47
N PHE A 11 24.72 -1.25 -6.22
CA PHE A 11 25.02 -2.29 -5.25
C PHE A 11 23.76 -3.11 -4.91
N PHE A 12 22.60 -2.44 -4.71
CA PHE A 12 21.33 -3.10 -4.45
C PHE A 12 20.82 -3.91 -5.66
N VAL A 13 20.95 -3.39 -6.87
CA VAL A 13 20.56 -4.10 -8.10
C VAL A 13 21.45 -5.33 -8.30
N VAL A 14 22.76 -5.24 -8.08
CA VAL A 14 23.68 -6.37 -8.18
C VAL A 14 23.42 -7.39 -7.07
N TYR A 15 23.16 -6.95 -5.83
CA TYR A 15 22.85 -7.86 -4.71
C TYR A 15 21.51 -8.56 -4.91
N TYR A 16 20.51 -7.86 -5.44
CA TYR A 16 19.20 -8.42 -5.76
C TYR A 16 19.30 -9.52 -6.84
N TYR A 17 20.19 -9.37 -7.83
CA TYR A 17 20.37 -10.36 -8.89
C TYR A 17 21.19 -11.58 -8.49
N HIS A 18 22.09 -11.47 -7.52
CA HIS A 18 23.01 -12.56 -7.15
C HIS A 18 22.57 -13.43 -5.97
N HIS A 19 21.56 -13.05 -5.21
CA HIS A 19 21.13 -13.78 -3.99
C HIS A 19 19.68 -14.24 -4.06
N VAL A 20 19.29 -14.85 -5.17
CA VAL A 20 18.04 -15.61 -5.28
C VAL A 20 18.32 -17.02 -4.79
N ASN A 21 17.99 -17.33 -3.52
CA ASN A 21 18.01 -18.71 -3.06
C ASN A 21 16.86 -19.50 -3.68
N GLU A 22 17.05 -20.80 -3.90
CA GLU A 22 16.08 -21.72 -4.51
C GLU A 22 14.72 -21.73 -3.80
N ASP A 23 14.65 -21.28 -2.53
CA ASP A 23 13.42 -21.19 -1.75
C ASP A 23 12.63 -19.88 -1.95
N GLY A 24 13.12 -18.92 -2.75
CA GLY A 24 12.41 -17.67 -3.07
C GLY A 24 12.14 -16.73 -1.90
N LEU A 25 12.78 -16.96 -0.75
CA LEU A 25 12.63 -16.11 0.43
C LEU A 25 13.79 -15.11 0.49
N PHE A 26 13.48 -13.84 0.20
CA PHE A 26 14.45 -12.75 0.30
C PHE A 26 14.46 -12.16 1.70
N MET A 27 15.60 -12.23 2.37
CA MET A 27 15.97 -11.22 3.34
C MET A 27 16.79 -10.15 2.59
N ILE A 28 16.17 -9.02 2.31
CA ILE A 28 16.91 -7.84 1.85
C ILE A 28 17.59 -7.28 3.10
N ALA A 29 18.89 -7.54 3.24
CA ALA A 29 19.71 -6.89 4.26
C ALA A 29 19.90 -5.43 3.81
N ILE A 30 19.12 -4.51 4.38
CA ILE A 30 19.35 -3.07 4.24
C ILE A 30 20.56 -2.71 5.10
N PRO A 31 21.58 -2.00 4.56
CA PRO A 31 22.71 -1.56 5.37
C PRO A 31 22.24 -0.77 6.59
N GLN A 32 22.69 -1.14 7.79
CA GLN A 32 22.24 -0.59 9.08
C GLN A 32 22.62 0.87 9.34
N PHE A 33 23.32 1.53 8.42
CA PHE A 33 23.85 2.88 8.62
C PHE A 33 23.64 3.73 7.36
N LEU A 34 22.46 4.28 7.25
CA LEU A 34 22.22 5.41 6.38
C LEU A 34 21.65 6.54 7.24
N ASP A 35 22.55 7.38 7.79
CA ASP A 35 22.17 8.69 8.34
C ASP A 35 21.81 9.60 7.16
N PHE A 36 20.53 9.90 7.00
CA PHE A 36 20.06 10.81 5.99
C PHE A 36 19.48 12.08 6.63
N PRO A 37 19.90 13.28 6.22
CA PRO A 37 19.25 14.51 6.63
C PRO A 37 17.89 14.69 5.95
N ASP A 38 16.97 15.37 6.61
CA ASP A 38 15.52 15.39 6.45
C ASP A 38 14.96 16.16 5.22
N ASP A 39 15.80 16.62 4.27
CA ASP A 39 15.40 17.54 3.21
C ASP A 39 15.64 16.98 1.78
N GLY A 40 14.68 16.30 1.24
CA GLY A 40 14.67 15.77 -0.13
C GLY A 40 15.01 14.29 -0.26
N GLN A 41 15.60 13.63 0.71
CA GLN A 41 16.03 12.23 0.63
C GLN A 41 14.89 11.23 0.79
N THR A 42 13.87 11.55 1.58
CA THR A 42 12.65 10.74 1.68
C THR A 42 12.00 10.54 0.31
N SER A 43 12.03 11.59 -0.54
CA SER A 43 11.51 11.53 -1.92
C SER A 43 12.33 10.59 -2.81
N GLU A 44 13.66 10.64 -2.73
CA GLU A 44 14.56 9.79 -3.53
C GLU A 44 14.43 8.30 -3.14
N ILE A 45 14.28 8.01 -1.85
CA ILE A 45 14.07 6.65 -1.35
C ILE A 45 12.70 6.12 -1.78
N CYS A 46 11.65 6.93 -1.70
CA CYS A 46 10.33 6.57 -2.22
C CYS A 46 10.42 6.22 -3.71
N GLU A 47 11.07 7.06 -4.51
CA GLU A 47 11.25 6.84 -5.94
C GLU A 47 12.04 5.56 -6.22
N PHE A 48 13.08 5.29 -5.44
CA PHE A 48 13.86 4.05 -5.54
C PHE A 48 12.98 2.81 -5.34
N PHE A 49 12.20 2.75 -4.25
CA PHE A 49 11.31 1.61 -4.00
C PHE A 49 10.22 1.47 -5.05
N LEU A 50 9.68 2.58 -5.54
CA LEU A 50 8.68 2.59 -6.61
C LEU A 50 9.27 2.08 -7.93
N LYS A 51 10.51 2.43 -8.27
CA LYS A 51 11.21 1.87 -9.43
C LYS A 51 11.44 0.36 -9.28
N MET A 52 11.85 -0.10 -8.11
CA MET A 52 11.96 -1.54 -7.84
C MET A 52 10.62 -2.26 -8.01
N LEU A 53 9.53 -1.68 -7.49
CA LEU A 53 8.19 -2.24 -7.64
C LEU A 53 7.76 -2.27 -9.10
N GLN A 54 8.05 -1.22 -9.87
CA GLN A 54 7.78 -1.12 -11.30
C GLN A 54 8.53 -2.20 -12.10
N HIS A 55 9.81 -2.44 -11.78
CA HIS A 55 10.59 -3.51 -12.40
C HIS A 55 10.04 -4.90 -12.07
N LYS A 56 9.63 -5.10 -10.82
CA LYS A 56 9.04 -6.37 -10.38
C LYS A 56 7.70 -6.64 -11.04
N ASN A 57 6.82 -5.66 -11.02
CA ASN A 57 5.47 -5.75 -11.59
C ASN A 57 4.90 -4.36 -11.85
N LYS A 58 4.80 -3.99 -13.13
CA LYS A 58 4.26 -2.68 -13.55
C LYS A 58 2.83 -2.45 -13.05
N ALA A 59 2.00 -3.49 -12.95
CA ALA A 59 0.63 -3.36 -12.47
C ALA A 59 0.59 -2.97 -10.98
N LEU A 60 1.46 -3.55 -10.14
CA LEU A 60 1.58 -3.15 -8.73
C LEU A 60 2.03 -1.69 -8.58
N TYR A 61 2.98 -1.24 -9.41
CA TYR A 61 3.40 0.17 -9.43
C TYR A 61 2.23 1.10 -9.77
N MET A 62 1.49 0.81 -10.85
CA MET A 62 0.34 1.61 -11.26
C MET A 62 -0.76 1.62 -10.18
N HIS A 63 -1.02 0.48 -9.58
CA HIS A 63 -1.93 0.32 -8.45
C HIS A 63 -1.54 1.21 -7.27
N SER A 64 -0.29 1.17 -6.83
CA SER A 64 0.19 2.01 -5.72
C SER A 64 0.00 3.51 -5.99
N GLN A 65 0.20 3.96 -7.23
CA GLN A 65 -0.05 5.35 -7.64
C GLN A 65 -1.53 5.73 -7.50
N GLN A 66 -2.44 4.87 -7.96
CA GLN A 66 -3.88 5.12 -7.86
C GLN A 66 -4.37 5.09 -6.41
N VAL A 67 -3.95 4.09 -5.64
CA VAL A 67 -4.27 4.00 -4.21
C VAL A 67 -3.82 5.25 -3.46
N ALA A 68 -2.62 5.77 -3.76
CA ALA A 68 -2.12 6.99 -3.15
C ALA A 68 -2.96 8.23 -3.49
N ASN A 69 -3.47 8.34 -4.71
CA ASN A 69 -4.36 9.44 -5.11
C ASN A 69 -5.71 9.35 -4.40
N TYR A 70 -6.32 8.16 -4.32
CA TYR A 70 -7.56 7.96 -3.57
C TYR A 70 -7.36 8.21 -2.07
N ALA A 71 -6.29 7.68 -1.47
CA ALA A 71 -5.99 7.86 -0.06
C ALA A 71 -5.82 9.34 0.31
N ALA A 72 -5.08 10.11 -0.50
CA ALA A 72 -4.93 11.55 -0.30
C ALA A 72 -6.27 12.29 -0.40
N SER A 73 -7.13 11.92 -1.35
CA SER A 73 -8.47 12.51 -1.52
C SER A 73 -9.38 12.21 -0.32
N ILE A 74 -9.35 10.98 0.20
CA ILE A 74 -10.09 10.58 1.41
C ILE A 74 -9.59 11.37 2.63
N ALA A 75 -8.25 11.43 2.82
CA ALA A 75 -7.63 12.13 3.94
C ALA A 75 -7.98 13.62 3.96
N ALA A 76 -7.91 14.28 2.79
CA ALA A 76 -8.33 15.67 2.64
C ALA A 76 -9.84 15.85 2.93
N LYS A 77 -10.68 14.90 2.50
CA LYS A 77 -12.13 14.94 2.75
C LYS A 77 -12.49 14.73 4.21
N LEU A 78 -11.68 14.00 4.95
CA LEU A 78 -11.78 13.86 6.42
C LEU A 78 -11.32 15.12 7.17
N GLY A 79 -10.77 16.12 6.46
CA GLY A 79 -10.29 17.37 7.06
C GLY A 79 -8.91 17.25 7.72
N LEU A 80 -8.10 16.25 7.34
CA LEU A 80 -6.76 16.09 7.90
C LEU A 80 -5.83 17.22 7.45
N PRO A 81 -4.87 17.63 8.30
CA PRO A 81 -3.86 18.63 7.94
C PRO A 81 -3.04 18.20 6.71
N PRO A 82 -2.53 19.15 5.90
CA PRO A 82 -1.76 18.83 4.69
C PRO A 82 -0.57 17.89 4.94
N ALA A 83 0.10 18.01 6.08
CA ALA A 83 1.21 17.13 6.46
C ALA A 83 0.75 15.68 6.66
N GLU A 84 -0.41 15.46 7.30
CA GLU A 84 -0.96 14.11 7.47
C GLU A 84 -1.46 13.54 6.13
N VAL A 85 -2.05 14.38 5.26
CA VAL A 85 -2.44 13.97 3.90
C VAL A 85 -1.20 13.50 3.12
N SER A 86 -0.09 14.24 3.19
CA SER A 86 1.17 13.87 2.55
C SER A 86 1.75 12.57 3.12
N CYS A 87 1.74 12.42 4.45
CA CYS A 87 2.15 11.20 5.14
C CYS A 87 1.36 9.97 4.66
N ILE A 88 0.03 10.07 4.64
CA ILE A 88 -0.85 8.98 4.20
C ILE A 88 -0.65 8.67 2.72
N LYS A 89 -0.44 9.69 1.88
CA LYS A 89 -0.12 9.51 0.47
C LYS A 89 1.19 8.74 0.27
N THR A 90 2.24 9.08 1.01
CA THR A 90 3.52 8.37 1.00
C THR A 90 3.36 6.92 1.48
N ALA A 91 2.62 6.70 2.57
CA ALA A 91 2.32 5.35 3.05
C ALA A 91 1.57 4.53 1.99
N ALA A 92 0.62 5.13 1.29
CA ALA A 92 -0.14 4.49 0.22
C ALA A 92 0.72 4.17 -1.01
N LEU A 93 1.67 5.02 -1.39
CA LEU A 93 2.64 4.72 -2.45
C LEU A 93 3.48 3.50 -2.13
N LEU A 94 3.81 3.29 -0.85
CA LEU A 94 4.72 2.25 -0.39
C LEU A 94 4.01 1.06 0.30
N HIS A 95 2.67 1.04 0.36
CA HIS A 95 1.94 0.03 1.14
C HIS A 95 2.28 -1.41 0.73
N ASP A 96 2.50 -1.63 -0.55
CA ASP A 96 2.78 -2.94 -1.15
C ASP A 96 4.26 -3.20 -1.46
N ILE A 97 5.23 -2.35 -0.97
CA ILE A 97 6.66 -2.57 -1.25
C ILE A 97 7.16 -3.94 -0.76
N GLY A 98 6.56 -4.48 0.30
CA GLY A 98 6.88 -5.82 0.78
C GLY A 98 6.58 -6.94 -0.23
N SER A 99 5.78 -6.66 -1.27
CA SER A 99 5.58 -7.57 -2.40
C SER A 99 6.87 -7.84 -3.20
N LEU A 100 7.92 -7.01 -3.02
CA LEU A 100 9.25 -7.29 -3.53
C LEU A 100 9.79 -8.63 -3.02
N SER A 101 9.44 -9.04 -1.80
CA SER A 101 9.84 -10.32 -1.19
C SER A 101 8.93 -11.50 -1.56
N VAL A 102 7.78 -11.25 -2.20
CA VAL A 102 6.85 -12.31 -2.58
C VAL A 102 7.22 -12.89 -3.95
N PRO A 103 7.29 -14.23 -4.11
CA PRO A 103 7.57 -14.85 -5.41
C PRO A 103 6.58 -14.41 -6.49
N ASN A 104 7.07 -14.14 -7.70
CA ASN A 104 6.23 -13.69 -8.82
C ASN A 104 5.10 -14.67 -9.14
N MET A 105 5.36 -15.98 -9.03
CA MET A 105 4.33 -17.01 -9.24
C MET A 105 3.14 -16.85 -8.31
N ILE A 106 3.35 -16.39 -7.07
CA ILE A 106 2.29 -16.13 -6.09
C ILE A 106 1.56 -14.83 -6.44
N LEU A 107 2.31 -13.75 -6.75
CA LEU A 107 1.71 -12.47 -7.12
C LEU A 107 0.82 -12.58 -8.36
N MET A 108 1.24 -13.33 -9.37
CA MET A 108 0.49 -13.51 -10.62
C MET A 108 -0.72 -14.44 -10.47
N LYS A 109 -0.76 -15.27 -9.42
CA LYS A 109 -1.84 -16.23 -9.18
C LYS A 109 -3.01 -15.65 -8.40
N ALA A 110 -2.83 -14.49 -7.75
CA ALA A 110 -3.92 -13.85 -7.01
C ALA A 110 -5.14 -13.60 -7.92
N PRO A 111 -6.39 -13.86 -7.47
CA PRO A 111 -6.80 -14.21 -6.10
C PRO A 111 -6.82 -15.72 -5.78
N TYR A 112 -6.36 -16.60 -6.67
CA TYR A 112 -6.48 -18.07 -6.54
C TYR A 112 -5.31 -18.70 -5.77
N LEU A 113 -4.99 -18.15 -4.60
CA LEU A 113 -3.92 -18.67 -3.75
C LEU A 113 -4.40 -19.82 -2.87
N SER A 114 -3.61 -20.90 -2.81
CA SER A 114 -3.79 -21.93 -1.78
C SER A 114 -3.54 -21.34 -0.39
N THR A 115 -3.94 -22.02 0.67
CA THR A 115 -3.72 -21.57 2.06
C THR A 115 -2.24 -21.29 2.35
N ARG A 116 -1.33 -22.14 1.83
CA ARG A 116 0.11 -21.95 1.97
C ARG A 116 0.60 -20.71 1.22
N GLU A 117 0.19 -20.51 -0.02
CA GLU A 117 0.55 -19.34 -0.83
C GLU A 117 -0.01 -18.04 -0.22
N MET A 118 -1.25 -18.08 0.27
CA MET A 118 -1.87 -16.97 0.99
C MET A 118 -1.06 -16.59 2.25
N SER A 119 -0.54 -17.57 2.99
CA SER A 119 0.33 -17.31 4.14
C SER A 119 1.63 -16.61 3.73
N ILE A 120 2.22 -16.97 2.59
CA ILE A 120 3.41 -16.30 2.04
C ILE A 120 3.04 -14.88 1.58
N TYR A 121 1.95 -14.73 0.84
CA TYR A 121 1.46 -13.44 0.36
C TYR A 121 1.24 -12.45 1.52
N LYS A 122 0.58 -12.86 2.59
CA LYS A 122 0.29 -12.00 3.75
C LYS A 122 1.54 -11.43 4.45
N ARG A 123 2.71 -12.06 4.26
CA ARG A 123 3.97 -11.57 4.84
C ARG A 123 4.44 -10.24 4.25
N HIS A 124 3.89 -9.79 3.09
CA HIS A 124 4.29 -8.51 2.50
C HIS A 124 4.06 -7.32 3.45
N CYS A 125 3.03 -7.34 4.29
CA CYS A 125 2.81 -6.28 5.27
C CYS A 125 3.99 -6.13 6.24
N GLN A 126 4.45 -7.24 6.79
CA GLN A 126 5.61 -7.26 7.70
C GLN A 126 6.90 -6.94 6.93
N ALA A 127 7.10 -7.53 5.75
CA ALA A 127 8.28 -7.28 4.95
C ALA A 127 8.40 -5.80 4.54
N GLY A 128 7.29 -5.18 4.11
CA GLY A 128 7.26 -3.76 3.77
C GLY A 128 7.59 -2.85 4.96
N ALA A 129 7.03 -3.14 6.13
CA ALA A 129 7.36 -2.45 7.37
C ALA A 129 8.86 -2.58 7.70
N SER A 130 9.41 -3.81 7.66
CA SER A 130 10.81 -4.07 7.95
C SER A 130 11.79 -3.44 6.96
N MET A 131 11.40 -3.28 5.69
CA MET A 131 12.21 -2.57 4.68
C MET A 131 12.44 -1.09 5.03
N LEU A 132 11.53 -0.49 5.79
CA LEU A 132 11.60 0.93 6.17
C LEU A 132 12.07 1.16 7.61
N GLU A 133 12.17 0.10 8.44
CA GLU A 133 12.37 0.22 9.89
C GLU A 133 13.64 1.00 10.27
N ASN A 134 14.71 0.87 9.48
CA ASN A 134 15.99 1.52 9.76
C ASN A 134 16.25 2.73 8.84
N ILE A 135 15.23 3.23 8.16
CA ILE A 135 15.36 4.38 7.27
C ILE A 135 14.76 5.60 7.98
N GLN A 136 15.59 6.60 8.20
CA GLN A 136 15.17 7.87 8.81
C GLN A 136 14.04 8.51 7.98
N GLY A 137 13.07 9.14 8.66
CA GLY A 137 11.94 9.81 8.02
C GLY A 137 10.73 8.90 7.74
N PHE A 138 10.83 7.57 7.87
CA PHE A 138 9.73 6.64 7.57
C PHE A 138 9.02 6.05 8.79
N SER A 139 9.53 6.29 10.00
CA SER A 139 8.99 5.67 11.24
C SER A 139 7.48 5.87 11.41
N HIS A 140 6.95 7.02 10.98
CA HIS A 140 5.54 7.38 11.12
C HIS A 140 4.61 6.65 10.13
N ILE A 141 5.11 6.14 8.99
CA ILE A 141 4.30 5.38 8.03
C ILE A 141 4.39 3.86 8.24
N ILE A 142 5.39 3.35 8.96
CA ILE A 142 5.57 1.92 9.23
C ILE A 142 4.32 1.27 9.82
N PRO A 143 3.68 1.84 10.87
CA PRO A 143 2.44 1.27 11.41
C PRO A 143 1.30 1.23 10.40
N ILE A 144 1.24 2.20 9.49
CA ILE A 144 0.23 2.29 8.43
C ILE A 144 0.43 1.16 7.42
N ILE A 145 1.66 1.00 6.92
CA ILE A 145 2.03 -0.06 5.97
C ILE A 145 1.81 -1.44 6.58
N HIS A 146 2.19 -1.63 7.83
CA HIS A 146 2.01 -2.91 8.52
C HIS A 146 0.54 -3.31 8.65
N ALA A 147 -0.38 -2.34 8.84
CA ALA A 147 -1.78 -2.57 9.21
C ALA A 147 -2.79 -2.38 8.05
N HIS A 148 -2.35 -2.14 6.80
CA HIS A 148 -3.26 -1.78 5.70
C HIS A 148 -4.24 -2.91 5.29
N HIS A 149 -4.00 -4.14 5.72
CA HIS A 149 -4.90 -5.28 5.55
C HIS A 149 -5.64 -5.68 6.84
N GLU A 150 -5.57 -4.86 7.87
CA GLU A 150 -6.46 -5.01 9.02
C GLU A 150 -7.89 -4.66 8.62
N LYS A 151 -8.87 -5.36 9.22
CA LYS A 151 -10.29 -5.15 8.98
C LYS A 151 -10.95 -4.52 10.19
N TRP A 152 -11.92 -3.67 9.95
CA TRP A 152 -12.61 -2.94 11.01
C TRP A 152 -13.18 -3.84 12.13
N ASP A 153 -13.68 -5.02 11.76
CA ASP A 153 -14.22 -6.02 12.67
C ASP A 153 -13.16 -6.83 13.44
N GLY A 154 -11.87 -6.71 13.08
CA GLY A 154 -10.75 -7.45 13.68
C GLY A 154 -10.45 -8.80 13.04
N THR A 155 -11.06 -9.13 11.91
CA THR A 155 -10.79 -10.38 11.16
C THR A 155 -9.63 -10.27 10.19
N GLY A 156 -8.99 -9.08 10.10
CA GLY A 156 -7.87 -8.78 9.22
C GLY A 156 -6.54 -9.40 9.65
N TYR A 157 -5.46 -8.91 9.07
CA TYR A 157 -4.10 -9.34 9.38
C TYR A 157 -3.11 -8.16 9.26
N PRO A 158 -1.93 -8.23 9.88
CA PRO A 158 -1.32 -9.37 10.59
C PRO A 158 -1.64 -9.44 12.08
N LYS A 159 -2.05 -8.33 12.74
CA LYS A 159 -2.22 -8.25 14.20
C LYS A 159 -3.66 -8.41 14.66
N ARG A 160 -4.61 -8.49 13.74
CA ARG A 160 -6.06 -8.56 14.04
C ARG A 160 -6.53 -7.36 14.88
N LEU A 161 -6.03 -6.18 14.55
CA LEU A 161 -6.49 -4.94 15.15
C LEU A 161 -7.94 -4.68 14.79
N LYS A 162 -8.68 -4.05 15.72
CA LYS A 162 -10.13 -3.79 15.56
C LYS A 162 -10.46 -2.31 15.72
N GLY A 163 -11.32 -1.82 14.86
CA GLY A 163 -11.90 -0.47 14.96
C GLY A 163 -10.82 0.61 14.95
N VAL A 164 -10.90 1.51 15.92
CA VAL A 164 -9.99 2.66 16.04
C VAL A 164 -8.55 2.30 16.44
N ASN A 165 -8.30 1.06 16.87
CA ASN A 165 -6.94 0.57 17.13
C ASN A 165 -6.15 0.37 15.83
N ILE A 166 -6.83 0.33 14.68
CA ILE A 166 -6.18 0.35 13.36
C ILE A 166 -5.75 1.80 13.07
N PRO A 167 -4.49 2.08 12.73
CA PRO A 167 -4.05 3.42 12.35
C PRO A 167 -4.96 4.03 11.28
N LEU A 168 -5.32 5.32 11.41
CA LEU A 168 -6.25 5.97 10.48
C LEU A 168 -5.77 5.87 9.03
N GLY A 169 -4.48 6.09 8.78
CA GLY A 169 -3.90 5.93 7.44
C GLY A 169 -4.09 4.53 6.86
N ALA A 170 -3.98 3.48 7.69
CA ALA A 170 -4.21 2.11 7.27
C ALA A 170 -5.69 1.86 6.90
N ARG A 171 -6.64 2.41 7.69
CA ARG A 171 -8.07 2.36 7.36
C ARG A 171 -8.40 3.06 6.04
N ILE A 172 -7.74 4.20 5.79
CA ILE A 172 -7.89 4.97 4.54
C ILE A 172 -7.33 4.17 3.36
N ILE A 173 -6.12 3.62 3.50
CA ILE A 173 -5.48 2.82 2.44
C ILE A 173 -6.31 1.57 2.15
N SER A 174 -6.85 0.88 3.16
CA SER A 174 -7.68 -0.31 2.98
C SER A 174 -8.89 -0.05 2.07
N VAL A 175 -9.57 1.09 2.22
CA VAL A 175 -10.70 1.48 1.36
C VAL A 175 -10.23 1.81 -0.06
N ALA A 176 -9.15 2.59 -0.19
CA ALA A 176 -8.58 2.99 -1.47
C ALA A 176 -8.06 1.78 -2.28
N ASP A 177 -7.33 0.88 -1.61
CA ASP A 177 -6.79 -0.37 -2.15
C ASP A 177 -7.91 -1.28 -2.68
N HIS A 178 -8.93 -1.52 -1.86
CA HIS A 178 -10.06 -2.36 -2.25
C HIS A 178 -10.80 -1.80 -3.46
N TYR A 179 -11.03 -0.49 -3.48
CA TYR A 179 -11.68 0.17 -4.61
C TYR A 179 -10.86 0.02 -5.90
N ASP A 180 -9.56 0.32 -5.85
CA ASP A 180 -8.70 0.22 -7.03
C ASP A 180 -8.62 -1.22 -7.56
N LYS A 181 -8.50 -2.22 -6.68
CA LYS A 181 -8.50 -3.64 -7.04
C LYS A 181 -9.79 -4.08 -7.75
N PHE A 182 -10.92 -3.43 -7.50
CA PHE A 182 -12.17 -3.72 -8.19
C PHE A 182 -12.30 -3.07 -9.55
N ILE A 183 -11.86 -1.81 -9.69
CA ILE A 183 -12.02 -1.08 -10.96
C ILE A 183 -10.85 -1.30 -11.91
N ASN A 184 -9.65 -1.61 -11.38
CA ASN A 184 -8.42 -1.84 -12.12
C ASN A 184 -7.79 -3.19 -11.74
N PRO A 185 -8.50 -4.33 -11.84
CA PRO A 185 -7.92 -5.62 -11.46
C PRO A 185 -6.76 -5.98 -12.40
N CYS A 186 -5.78 -6.69 -11.87
CA CYS A 186 -4.66 -7.24 -12.67
C CYS A 186 -5.13 -8.20 -13.78
N THR A 187 -6.38 -8.69 -13.70
CA THR A 187 -7.04 -9.53 -14.71
C THR A 187 -8.39 -8.92 -15.07
N GLN A 188 -8.65 -8.66 -16.36
CA GLN A 188 -9.90 -8.06 -16.85
C GLN A 188 -11.17 -8.83 -16.44
N GLN A 189 -11.05 -10.11 -16.15
CA GLN A 189 -12.16 -10.98 -15.77
C GLN A 189 -12.88 -10.56 -14.48
N TRP A 190 -12.27 -9.71 -13.65
CA TRP A 190 -12.79 -9.28 -12.35
C TRP A 190 -13.09 -7.78 -12.28
N GLN A 191 -12.99 -7.09 -13.42
CA GLN A 191 -13.25 -5.67 -13.46
C GLN A 191 -14.73 -5.39 -13.15
N LYS A 192 -14.97 -4.62 -12.10
CA LYS A 192 -16.29 -4.12 -11.74
C LYS A 192 -16.45 -2.68 -12.20
N THR A 193 -17.70 -2.29 -12.37
CA THR A 193 -18.05 -0.88 -12.59
C THR A 193 -17.80 -0.07 -11.32
N HIS A 194 -17.63 1.25 -11.48
CA HIS A 194 -17.55 2.16 -10.33
C HIS A 194 -18.74 2.03 -9.37
N SER A 195 -19.95 1.85 -9.92
CA SER A 195 -21.17 1.69 -9.11
C SER A 195 -21.14 0.41 -8.28
N GLU A 196 -20.71 -0.70 -8.87
CA GLU A 196 -20.60 -1.98 -8.15
C GLU A 196 -19.53 -1.92 -7.06
N ALA A 197 -18.38 -1.29 -7.34
CA ALA A 197 -17.34 -1.09 -6.34
C ALA A 197 -17.80 -0.21 -5.17
N ILE A 198 -18.58 0.83 -5.43
CA ILE A 198 -19.18 1.68 -4.40
C ILE A 198 -20.17 0.89 -3.53
N ILE A 199 -21.07 0.12 -4.14
CA ILE A 199 -22.04 -0.71 -3.43
C ILE A 199 -21.31 -1.73 -2.54
N GLU A 200 -20.25 -2.34 -3.04
CA GLU A 200 -19.44 -3.28 -2.28
C GLU A 200 -18.81 -2.62 -1.03
N LEU A 201 -18.22 -1.43 -1.19
CA LEU A 201 -17.66 -0.67 -0.07
C LEU A 201 -18.73 -0.32 0.98
N GLN A 202 -19.93 0.07 0.54
CA GLN A 202 -21.05 0.37 1.43
C GLN A 202 -21.50 -0.85 2.23
N ASN A 203 -21.64 -2.00 1.55
CA ASN A 203 -22.07 -3.25 2.18
C ASN A 203 -21.04 -3.76 3.22
N LYS A 204 -19.77 -3.43 3.04
CA LYS A 204 -18.67 -3.83 3.93
C LYS A 204 -18.30 -2.76 4.99
N ALA A 205 -18.97 -1.61 4.98
CA ALA A 205 -18.80 -0.59 6.02
C ALA A 205 -19.23 -1.14 7.40
N GLY A 206 -18.35 -1.01 8.39
CA GLY A 206 -18.56 -1.60 9.72
C GLY A 206 -18.11 -3.07 9.85
N LEU A 207 -17.79 -3.72 8.76
CA LEU A 207 -17.20 -5.07 8.71
C LEU A 207 -15.71 -4.98 8.32
N ASP A 208 -15.45 -4.90 7.02
CA ASP A 208 -14.08 -4.80 6.50
C ASP A 208 -13.53 -3.37 6.69
N PHE A 209 -14.37 -2.34 6.55
CA PHE A 209 -13.95 -0.93 6.45
C PHE A 209 -14.56 -0.05 7.53
N ASP A 210 -13.79 1.00 7.90
CA ASP A 210 -14.29 2.08 8.76
C ASP A 210 -15.44 2.83 8.04
N PRO A 211 -16.64 2.89 8.65
CA PRO A 211 -17.80 3.57 8.04
C PRO A 211 -17.54 5.06 7.72
N ASN A 212 -16.76 5.75 8.56
CA ASN A 212 -16.43 7.16 8.34
C ASN A 212 -15.50 7.34 7.14
N VAL A 213 -14.54 6.44 6.96
CA VAL A 213 -13.64 6.45 5.82
C VAL A 213 -14.39 6.14 4.51
N VAL A 214 -15.27 5.13 4.52
CA VAL A 214 -16.15 4.83 3.37
C VAL A 214 -17.01 6.03 3.01
N LYS A 215 -17.62 6.70 4.00
CA LYS A 215 -18.42 7.92 3.78
C LYS A 215 -17.58 9.04 3.15
N ALA A 216 -16.38 9.27 3.64
CA ALA A 216 -15.47 10.28 3.10
C ALA A 216 -15.03 9.93 1.67
N PHE A 217 -14.72 8.67 1.38
CA PHE A 217 -14.41 8.19 0.04
C PHE A 217 -15.54 8.50 -0.95
N MET A 218 -16.77 8.13 -0.61
CA MET A 218 -17.92 8.40 -1.47
C MET A 218 -18.10 9.89 -1.77
N GLN A 219 -17.86 10.74 -0.78
CA GLN A 219 -17.93 12.19 -0.96
C GLN A 219 -16.78 12.77 -1.78
N SER A 220 -15.63 12.07 -1.87
CA SER A 220 -14.45 12.50 -2.64
C SER A 220 -14.53 12.06 -4.10
N VAL A 221 -15.14 10.90 -4.39
CA VAL A 221 -15.17 10.29 -5.74
C VAL A 221 -16.47 10.63 -6.49
N ILE A 222 -17.58 10.83 -5.76
CA ILE A 222 -18.85 11.21 -6.39
C ILE A 222 -18.93 12.74 -6.48
N PRO A 223 -18.88 13.34 -7.69
CA PRO A 223 -19.04 14.78 -7.85
C PRO A 223 -20.36 15.24 -7.22
N SER A 224 -20.35 16.35 -6.49
CA SER A 224 -21.50 16.93 -5.76
C SER A 224 -22.74 17.18 -6.62
N LYS A 225 -22.60 17.12 -7.94
CA LYS A 225 -23.70 17.27 -8.91
C LYS A 225 -24.64 16.05 -9.01
N ILE A 226 -24.19 14.84 -8.65
CA ILE A 226 -25.00 13.61 -8.76
C ILE A 226 -25.92 13.45 -7.54
N ILE A 227 -25.54 13.97 -6.38
CA ILE A 227 -26.29 13.85 -5.12
C ILE A 227 -27.59 14.69 -5.17
N LYS A 228 -27.69 15.72 -6.03
CA LYS A 228 -28.85 16.61 -6.12
C LYS A 228 -30.00 16.10 -7.00
N GLN A 229 -29.86 14.97 -7.69
CA GLN A 229 -30.90 14.44 -8.59
C GLN A 229 -31.79 13.35 -7.98
N LYS A 230 -31.65 13.05 -6.67
CA LYS A 230 -32.55 12.13 -5.94
C LYS A 230 -33.19 12.84 -4.74
N LYS A 231 -33.93 13.92 -5.01
CA LYS A 231 -34.97 14.44 -4.13
C LYS A 231 -36.25 14.60 -4.90
#